data_34e45d105eb117445cbb8db84620d08c
#
_entry.id   34e45d105eb117445cbb8db84620d08c
#
_cell.length_a   1.000
_cell.length_b   1.000
_cell.length_c   1.000
_cell.angle_alpha   90.00
_cell.angle_beta   90.00
_cell.angle_gamma   90.00
#
_symmetry.space_group_name_H-M   'P 1'
#
loop_
_entity.id
_entity.type
_entity.pdbx_description
1 polymer ?
#
loop_
_entity_poly.entity_id
_entity_poly.type
_entity_poly.pdbx_seq_one_letter_code
_entity_poly.pdbx_strand_id
1 'polypeptide(L)'
;KALKNVSFCCQQGTVHALMGENGAGKSTLLKILSGLQSPTTGVVKLAGQERVFQSTVDALESGIAIIYQELHLVPEMTVAENIYLGQLPTRRGVIDREKLYQDAARQLARLGMDISPETPLKYLSLGQWQMVEIAKALTRDASVIAFDEPTSSLSSREIEQLFRVIRQLRGEGKVILYVSHRMDEIFALCD
;
A
#
# COMPACT_ATOMS: atom_id res chain seq x y z
N LYS A 1 24.55 -8.30 7.98
CA LYS A 1 23.42 -7.61 8.63
C LYS A 1 22.97 -6.46 7.71
N ALA A 2 21.75 -6.47 7.22
CA ALA A 2 21.20 -5.41 6.37
C ALA A 2 20.84 -4.16 7.18
N LEU A 3 20.33 -4.32 8.40
CA LEU A 3 20.01 -3.24 9.33
C LEU A 3 20.93 -3.35 10.57
N LYS A 4 21.51 -2.23 11.00
CA LYS A 4 22.38 -2.16 12.19
C LYS A 4 21.93 -0.96 13.04
N ASN A 5 21.40 -1.24 14.25
CA ASN A 5 21.04 -0.20 15.23
C ASN A 5 20.15 0.92 14.63
N VAL A 6 19.15 0.55 13.83
CA VAL A 6 18.18 1.48 13.27
C VAL A 6 17.00 1.59 14.24
N SER A 7 16.69 2.80 14.67
CA SER A 7 15.50 3.09 15.48
C SER A 7 14.89 4.39 14.98
N PHE A 8 13.58 4.41 14.75
CA PHE A 8 12.83 5.60 14.37
C PHE A 8 11.39 5.47 14.85
N CYS A 9 10.68 6.57 14.87
CA CYS A 9 9.29 6.65 15.26
C CYS A 9 8.53 7.44 14.21
N CYS A 10 7.34 6.97 13.84
CA CYS A 10 6.45 7.65 12.91
C CYS A 10 5.20 8.11 13.65
N GLN A 11 4.74 9.31 13.36
CA GLN A 11 3.54 9.89 13.97
C GLN A 11 2.33 9.70 13.04
N GLN A 12 1.14 9.64 13.61
CA GLN A 12 -0.11 9.62 12.86
C GLN A 12 -0.27 10.92 12.05
N GLY A 13 -0.80 10.80 10.86
CA GLY A 13 -1.02 11.94 9.97
C GLY A 13 0.27 12.55 9.41
N THR A 14 1.34 11.78 9.30
CA THR A 14 2.62 12.23 8.72
C THR A 14 3.10 11.29 7.61
N VAL A 15 3.91 11.83 6.70
CA VAL A 15 4.59 11.11 5.64
C VAL A 15 6.08 11.07 5.93
N HIS A 16 6.61 9.90 6.29
CA HIS A 16 8.02 9.70 6.59
C HIS A 16 8.78 9.18 5.38
N ALA A 17 9.79 9.89 4.96
CA ALA A 17 10.71 9.46 3.90
C ALA A 17 11.65 8.35 4.40
N LEU A 18 11.74 7.25 3.67
CA LEU A 18 12.78 6.25 3.84
C LEU A 18 13.76 6.37 2.67
N MET A 19 14.89 7.00 2.93
CA MET A 19 15.93 7.29 1.94
C MET A 19 17.16 6.43 2.16
N GLY A 20 17.93 6.24 1.11
CA GLY A 20 19.20 5.51 1.14
C GLY A 20 19.52 4.90 -0.21
N GLU A 21 20.80 4.60 -0.42
CA GLU A 21 21.27 3.92 -1.62
C GLU A 21 20.72 2.50 -1.74
N ASN A 22 20.89 1.90 -2.92
CA ASN A 22 20.55 0.50 -3.12
C ASN A 22 21.38 -0.38 -2.17
N GLY A 23 20.69 -1.31 -1.49
CA GLY A 23 21.33 -2.14 -0.47
C GLY A 23 21.37 -1.52 0.95
N ALA A 24 20.91 -0.30 1.17
CA ALA A 24 20.89 0.36 2.48
C ALA A 24 19.94 -0.30 3.51
N GLY A 25 19.15 -1.29 3.09
CA GLY A 25 18.26 -2.03 4.00
C GLY A 25 16.79 -1.60 3.94
N LYS A 26 16.40 -0.66 3.07
CA LYS A 26 15.00 -0.19 2.94
C LYS A 26 14.02 -1.34 2.74
N SER A 27 14.26 -2.18 1.74
CA SER A 27 13.40 -3.36 1.46
C SER A 27 13.44 -4.40 2.59
N THR A 28 14.55 -4.51 3.34
CA THR A 28 14.60 -5.37 4.53
C THR A 28 13.69 -4.85 5.63
N LEU A 29 13.67 -3.52 5.84
CA LEU A 29 12.76 -2.90 6.77
C LEU A 29 11.30 -3.14 6.39
N LEU A 30 10.95 -2.95 5.10
CA LEU A 30 9.60 -3.22 4.61
C LEU A 30 9.20 -4.69 4.78
N LYS A 31 10.12 -5.64 4.54
CA LYS A 31 9.88 -7.08 4.78
C LYS A 31 9.63 -7.40 6.25
N ILE A 32 10.28 -6.68 7.17
CA ILE A 32 10.02 -6.84 8.61
C ILE A 32 8.63 -6.27 8.95
N LEU A 33 8.29 -5.08 8.47
CA LEU A 33 7.00 -4.46 8.71
C LEU A 33 5.83 -5.26 8.10
N SER A 34 6.05 -5.88 6.94
CA SER A 34 5.03 -6.74 6.31
C SER A 34 4.92 -8.14 6.92
N GLY A 35 5.74 -8.50 7.92
CA GLY A 35 5.75 -9.86 8.49
C GLY A 35 6.34 -10.93 7.57
N LEU A 36 6.95 -10.54 6.44
CA LEU A 36 7.62 -11.46 5.54
C LEU A 36 8.96 -11.97 6.12
N GLN A 37 9.56 -11.21 7.02
CA GLN A 37 10.80 -11.53 7.69
C GLN A 37 10.78 -11.06 9.15
N SER A 38 11.16 -11.92 10.08
CA SER A 38 11.33 -11.51 11.47
C SER A 38 12.65 -10.76 11.68
N PRO A 39 12.68 -9.73 12.55
CA PRO A 39 13.91 -9.06 12.91
C PRO A 39 14.82 -10.02 13.71
N THR A 40 16.14 -10.00 13.46
CA THR A 40 17.10 -10.79 14.26
C THR A 40 17.17 -10.30 15.72
N THR A 41 17.05 -9.00 15.91
CA THR A 41 17.02 -8.31 17.22
C THR A 41 16.23 -7.03 17.07
N GLY A 42 15.71 -6.49 18.18
CA GLY A 42 14.87 -5.30 18.17
C GLY A 42 13.39 -5.64 18.12
N VAL A 43 12.56 -4.62 18.17
CA VAL A 43 11.09 -4.73 18.26
C VAL A 43 10.41 -3.77 17.30
N VAL A 44 9.26 -4.17 16.79
CA VAL A 44 8.32 -3.27 16.11
C VAL A 44 7.23 -2.90 17.10
N LYS A 45 6.90 -1.61 17.20
CA LYS A 45 5.78 -1.14 18.04
C LYS A 45 4.72 -0.49 17.16
N LEU A 46 3.49 -0.91 17.33
CA LEU A 46 2.32 -0.31 16.68
C LEU A 46 1.40 0.24 17.77
N ALA A 47 1.10 1.54 17.71
CA ALA A 47 0.33 2.23 18.74
C ALA A 47 0.88 2.02 20.17
N GLY A 48 2.21 2.00 20.32
CA GLY A 48 2.91 1.79 21.59
C GLY A 48 3.02 0.34 22.05
N GLN A 49 2.34 -0.60 21.41
CA GLN A 49 2.38 -2.04 21.74
C GLN A 49 3.41 -2.77 20.85
N GLU A 50 4.21 -3.62 21.48
CA GLU A 50 5.12 -4.50 20.75
C GLU A 50 4.33 -5.52 19.92
N ARG A 51 4.76 -5.71 18.67
CA ARG A 51 4.18 -6.64 17.72
C ARG A 51 5.24 -7.55 17.11
N VAL A 52 4.90 -8.80 16.99
CA VAL A 52 5.69 -9.81 16.27
C VAL A 52 4.77 -10.42 15.24
N PHE A 53 5.03 -10.15 13.98
CA PHE A 53 4.19 -10.65 12.88
C PHE A 53 4.65 -12.06 12.49
N GLN A 54 3.72 -13.00 12.46
CA GLN A 54 3.97 -14.40 12.08
C GLN A 54 3.84 -14.60 10.56
N SER A 55 3.16 -13.69 9.88
CA SER A 55 2.92 -13.75 8.43
C SER A 55 2.55 -12.37 7.88
N THR A 56 2.51 -12.26 6.55
CA THR A 56 2.03 -11.05 5.86
C THR A 56 0.55 -10.78 6.12
N VAL A 57 -0.25 -11.81 6.32
CA VAL A 57 -1.67 -11.70 6.68
C VAL A 57 -1.82 -11.09 8.08
N ASP A 58 -1.03 -11.57 9.05
CA ASP A 58 -1.03 -11.05 10.42
C ASP A 58 -0.62 -9.57 10.48
N ALA A 59 0.41 -9.16 9.73
CA ALA A 59 0.80 -7.76 9.63
C ALA A 59 -0.32 -6.89 9.04
N LEU A 60 -0.96 -7.38 7.97
CA LEU A 60 -2.06 -6.69 7.30
C LEU A 60 -3.29 -6.56 8.21
N GLU A 61 -3.67 -7.62 8.94
CA GLU A 61 -4.75 -7.61 9.93
C GLU A 61 -4.42 -6.73 11.14
N SER A 62 -3.12 -6.57 11.45
CA SER A 62 -2.65 -5.61 12.46
C SER A 62 -2.68 -4.15 11.96
N GLY A 63 -3.03 -3.90 10.71
CA GLY A 63 -3.19 -2.57 10.14
C GLY A 63 -1.94 -2.02 9.44
N ILE A 64 -1.02 -2.89 8.96
CA ILE A 64 0.13 -2.50 8.14
C ILE A 64 -0.05 -3.00 6.71
N ALA A 65 -0.14 -2.10 5.74
CA ALA A 65 -0.18 -2.41 4.32
C ALA A 65 1.10 -1.94 3.62
N ILE A 66 1.67 -2.78 2.77
CA ILE A 66 2.82 -2.44 1.95
C ILE A 66 2.42 -2.50 0.48
N ILE A 67 2.67 -1.41 -0.23
CA ILE A 67 2.50 -1.32 -1.68
C ILE A 67 3.91 -1.43 -2.27
N TYR A 68 4.21 -2.59 -2.84
CA TYR A 68 5.51 -2.90 -3.39
C TYR A 68 5.70 -2.29 -4.78
N GLN A 69 6.95 -2.16 -5.20
CA GLN A 69 7.32 -1.73 -6.55
C GLN A 69 6.82 -2.71 -7.61
N GLU A 70 6.86 -4.03 -7.33
CA GLU A 70 6.27 -5.05 -8.18
C GLU A 70 4.78 -5.21 -7.87
N LEU A 71 3.94 -5.12 -8.90
CA LEU A 71 2.48 -5.21 -8.76
C LEU A 71 2.04 -6.68 -8.67
N HIS A 72 1.30 -7.01 -7.62
CA HIS A 72 0.79 -8.36 -7.36
C HIS A 72 -0.70 -8.47 -7.75
N LEU A 73 -0.98 -8.22 -9.02
CA LEU A 73 -2.32 -8.23 -9.60
C LEU A 73 -2.45 -9.30 -10.68
N VAL A 74 -3.67 -9.76 -10.90
CA VAL A 74 -3.99 -10.79 -11.89
C VAL A 74 -4.62 -10.15 -13.13
N PRO A 75 -3.93 -10.13 -14.29
CA PRO A 75 -4.36 -9.39 -15.48
C PRO A 75 -5.73 -9.83 -16.03
N GLU A 76 -6.05 -11.11 -15.91
CA GLU A 76 -7.28 -11.70 -16.45
C GLU A 76 -8.51 -11.45 -15.57
N MET A 77 -8.32 -11.07 -14.32
CA MET A 77 -9.40 -10.74 -13.40
C MET A 77 -9.83 -9.29 -13.59
N THR A 78 -11.07 -8.99 -13.20
CA THR A 78 -11.59 -7.64 -13.19
C THR A 78 -10.90 -6.77 -12.13
N VAL A 79 -10.99 -5.46 -12.26
CA VAL A 79 -10.52 -4.50 -11.25
C VAL A 79 -11.10 -4.83 -9.88
N ALA A 80 -12.39 -5.07 -9.79
CA ALA A 80 -13.06 -5.40 -8.54
C ALA A 80 -12.55 -6.71 -7.91
N GLU A 81 -12.36 -7.75 -8.73
CA GLU A 81 -11.82 -9.03 -8.27
C GLU A 81 -10.38 -8.88 -7.77
N ASN A 82 -9.56 -8.03 -8.41
CA ASN A 82 -8.21 -7.72 -7.94
C ASN A 82 -8.22 -6.96 -6.62
N ILE A 83 -9.05 -5.92 -6.49
CA ILE A 83 -9.17 -5.12 -5.25
C ILE A 83 -9.55 -6.00 -4.06
N TYR A 84 -10.49 -6.92 -4.23
CA TYR A 84 -11.00 -7.78 -3.17
C TYR A 84 -10.42 -9.20 -3.18
N LEU A 85 -9.31 -9.43 -3.87
CA LEU A 85 -8.65 -10.73 -3.91
C LEU A 85 -8.31 -11.21 -2.49
N GLY A 86 -8.77 -12.42 -2.15
CA GLY A 86 -8.62 -13.00 -0.80
C GLY A 86 -9.70 -12.57 0.20
N GLN A 87 -10.65 -11.69 -0.18
CA GLN A 87 -11.78 -11.26 0.65
C GLN A 87 -13.03 -10.96 -0.18
N LEU A 88 -13.27 -11.78 -1.21
CA LEU A 88 -14.43 -11.63 -2.08
C LEU A 88 -15.73 -11.74 -1.27
N PRO A 89 -16.67 -10.80 -1.41
CA PRO A 89 -17.95 -10.88 -0.72
C PRO A 89 -18.72 -12.12 -1.21
N THR A 90 -19.25 -12.88 -0.26
CA THR A 90 -20.02 -14.09 -0.57
C THR A 90 -21.41 -14.03 0.04
N ARG A 91 -22.39 -14.58 -0.68
CA ARG A 91 -23.75 -14.76 -0.20
C ARG A 91 -24.15 -16.21 -0.45
N ARG A 92 -24.47 -16.95 0.62
CA ARG A 92 -24.82 -18.39 0.58
C ARG A 92 -23.75 -19.26 -0.12
N GLY A 93 -22.46 -18.94 0.08
CA GLY A 93 -21.34 -19.71 -0.49
C GLY A 93 -21.01 -19.39 -1.95
N VAL A 94 -21.69 -18.42 -2.59
CA VAL A 94 -21.41 -17.93 -3.95
C VAL A 94 -20.95 -16.48 -3.88
N ILE A 95 -20.05 -16.07 -4.79
CA ILE A 95 -19.59 -14.67 -4.86
C ILE A 95 -20.77 -13.75 -5.16
N ASP A 96 -20.95 -12.76 -4.30
CA ASP A 96 -21.93 -11.69 -4.49
C ASP A 96 -21.33 -10.61 -5.42
N ARG A 97 -21.51 -10.80 -6.73
CA ARG A 97 -20.91 -9.92 -7.75
C ARG A 97 -21.45 -8.49 -7.67
N GLU A 98 -22.74 -8.32 -7.37
CA GLU A 98 -23.33 -7.00 -7.25
C GLU A 98 -22.65 -6.20 -6.12
N LYS A 99 -22.55 -6.80 -4.95
CA LYS A 99 -21.84 -6.20 -3.81
C LYS A 99 -20.37 -5.94 -4.13
N LEU A 100 -19.69 -6.88 -4.79
CA LEU A 100 -18.28 -6.75 -5.18
C LEU A 100 -18.06 -5.51 -6.04
N TYR A 101 -18.86 -5.34 -7.09
CA TYR A 101 -18.74 -4.20 -8.01
C TYR A 101 -19.11 -2.86 -7.35
N GLN A 102 -20.14 -2.85 -6.50
CA GLN A 102 -20.53 -1.65 -5.76
C GLN A 102 -19.45 -1.22 -4.76
N ASP A 103 -18.87 -2.17 -4.01
CA ASP A 103 -17.81 -1.90 -3.04
C ASP A 103 -16.54 -1.41 -3.75
N ALA A 104 -16.16 -2.04 -4.88
CA ALA A 104 -15.03 -1.61 -5.69
C ALA A 104 -15.23 -0.22 -6.29
N ALA A 105 -16.43 0.07 -6.82
CA ALA A 105 -16.74 1.40 -7.36
C ALA A 105 -16.58 2.49 -6.29
N ARG A 106 -17.00 2.23 -5.05
CA ARG A 106 -16.80 3.18 -3.93
C ARG A 106 -15.32 3.41 -3.62
N GLN A 107 -14.51 2.36 -3.60
CA GLN A 107 -13.06 2.49 -3.38
C GLN A 107 -12.37 3.25 -4.51
N LEU A 108 -12.71 2.97 -5.76
CA LEU A 108 -12.18 3.69 -6.92
C LEU A 108 -12.57 5.18 -6.88
N ALA A 109 -13.84 5.49 -6.60
CA ALA A 109 -14.32 6.86 -6.48
C ALA A 109 -13.61 7.63 -5.34
N ARG A 110 -13.36 6.99 -4.19
CA ARG A 110 -12.59 7.57 -3.08
C ARG A 110 -11.18 7.98 -3.51
N LEU A 111 -10.57 7.25 -4.43
CA LEU A 111 -9.24 7.54 -4.98
C LEU A 111 -9.29 8.48 -6.21
N GLY A 112 -10.47 8.97 -6.57
CA GLY A 112 -10.65 9.82 -7.75
C GLY A 112 -10.38 9.11 -9.07
N MET A 113 -10.62 7.79 -9.12
CA MET A 113 -10.43 6.97 -10.31
C MET A 113 -11.76 6.80 -11.07
N ASP A 114 -11.74 7.15 -12.34
CA ASP A 114 -12.84 6.89 -13.28
C ASP A 114 -12.54 5.61 -14.08
N ILE A 115 -12.68 4.46 -13.41
CA ILE A 115 -12.45 3.13 -13.99
C ILE A 115 -13.65 2.26 -13.61
N SER A 116 -14.22 1.57 -14.61
CA SER A 116 -15.26 0.57 -14.34
C SER A 116 -14.69 -0.61 -13.55
N PRO A 117 -15.29 -0.98 -12.43
CA PRO A 117 -14.84 -2.12 -11.61
C PRO A 117 -14.94 -3.47 -12.35
N GLU A 118 -15.73 -3.55 -13.42
CA GLU A 118 -15.91 -4.74 -14.25
C GLU A 118 -14.83 -4.90 -15.32
N THR A 119 -14.01 -3.87 -15.55
CA THR A 119 -12.96 -3.91 -16.58
C THR A 119 -11.89 -4.94 -16.19
N PRO A 120 -11.53 -5.89 -17.09
CA PRO A 120 -10.36 -6.74 -16.89
C PRO A 120 -9.09 -5.91 -16.81
N LEU A 121 -8.23 -6.23 -15.85
CA LEU A 121 -7.06 -5.41 -15.52
C LEU A 121 -6.11 -5.24 -16.72
N LYS A 122 -5.98 -6.24 -17.57
CA LYS A 122 -5.13 -6.22 -18.77
C LYS A 122 -5.41 -5.08 -19.76
N TYR A 123 -6.57 -4.45 -19.68
CA TYR A 123 -6.93 -3.30 -20.54
C TYR A 123 -6.56 -1.94 -19.93
N LEU A 124 -6.00 -1.93 -18.74
CA LEU A 124 -5.60 -0.73 -18.04
C LEU A 124 -4.13 -0.38 -18.29
N SER A 125 -3.77 0.91 -18.13
CA SER A 125 -2.39 1.35 -18.11
C SER A 125 -1.68 0.89 -16.84
N LEU A 126 -0.34 0.87 -16.87
CA LEU A 126 0.47 0.49 -15.71
C LEU A 126 0.21 1.43 -14.51
N GLY A 127 -0.01 2.72 -14.76
CA GLY A 127 -0.38 3.66 -13.71
C GLY A 127 -1.76 3.36 -13.10
N GLN A 128 -2.72 2.93 -13.91
CA GLN A 128 -4.00 2.48 -13.40
C GLN A 128 -3.86 1.18 -12.58
N TRP A 129 -2.97 0.26 -12.97
CA TRP A 129 -2.64 -0.91 -12.15
C TRP A 129 -2.12 -0.51 -10.78
N GLN A 130 -1.17 0.45 -10.73
CA GLN A 130 -0.65 0.97 -9.46
C GLN A 130 -1.77 1.50 -8.56
N MET A 131 -2.71 2.24 -9.13
CA MET A 131 -3.85 2.75 -8.38
C MET A 131 -4.80 1.64 -7.91
N VAL A 132 -4.96 0.56 -8.69
CA VAL A 132 -5.73 -0.62 -8.27
C VAL A 132 -5.04 -1.35 -7.11
N GLU A 133 -3.70 -1.47 -7.12
CA GLU A 133 -2.94 -2.04 -5.98
C GLU A 133 -3.10 -1.19 -4.72
N ILE A 134 -3.12 0.14 -4.85
CA ILE A 134 -3.40 1.05 -3.73
C ILE A 134 -4.84 0.84 -3.24
N ALA A 135 -5.82 0.76 -4.15
CA ALA A 135 -7.21 0.50 -3.78
C ALA A 135 -7.35 -0.81 -3.00
N LYS A 136 -6.67 -1.88 -3.44
CA LYS A 136 -6.60 -3.18 -2.76
C LYS A 136 -6.00 -3.07 -1.36
N ALA A 137 -4.87 -2.37 -1.21
CA ALA A 137 -4.24 -2.17 0.09
C ALA A 137 -5.16 -1.43 1.08
N LEU A 138 -6.01 -0.54 0.60
CA LEU A 138 -6.94 0.26 1.40
C LEU A 138 -8.27 -0.44 1.72
N THR A 139 -8.53 -1.64 1.22
CA THR A 139 -9.75 -2.40 1.58
C THR A 139 -9.72 -2.89 3.04
N ARG A 140 -8.54 -2.94 3.64
CA ARG A 140 -8.30 -3.41 5.00
C ARG A 140 -7.84 -2.24 5.85
N ASP A 141 -8.66 -1.45 6.34
CA ASP A 141 -8.45 -0.26 7.22
C ASP A 141 -7.03 -0.11 7.84
N ALA A 142 -6.00 -0.12 6.98
CA ALA A 142 -4.62 -0.02 7.40
C ALA A 142 -4.37 1.34 8.07
N SER A 143 -3.68 1.31 9.23
CA SER A 143 -3.23 2.51 9.95
C SER A 143 -1.85 2.98 9.49
N VAL A 144 -1.03 2.05 9.00
CA VAL A 144 0.30 2.28 8.44
C VAL A 144 0.33 1.79 7.00
N ILE A 145 0.73 2.66 6.08
CA ILE A 145 0.82 2.34 4.66
C ILE A 145 2.23 2.69 4.17
N ALA A 146 2.94 1.69 3.66
CA ALA A 146 4.25 1.92 3.07
C ALA A 146 4.19 1.82 1.55
N PHE A 147 4.84 2.74 0.86
CA PHE A 147 4.99 2.79 -0.58
C PHE A 147 6.46 2.54 -0.93
N ASP A 148 6.75 1.48 -1.69
CA ASP A 148 8.10 1.13 -2.12
C ASP A 148 8.32 1.56 -3.58
N GLU A 149 8.98 2.71 -3.78
CA GLU A 149 9.27 3.33 -5.08
C GLU A 149 8.05 3.40 -6.04
N PRO A 150 6.90 3.95 -5.61
CA PRO A 150 5.64 3.79 -6.31
C PRO A 150 5.55 4.57 -7.63
N THR A 151 6.51 5.44 -7.92
CA THR A 151 6.48 6.34 -9.10
C THR A 151 7.37 5.89 -10.25
N SER A 152 8.10 4.80 -10.10
CA SER A 152 9.14 4.34 -11.05
C SER A 152 8.62 4.14 -12.49
N SER A 153 7.34 3.84 -12.66
CA SER A 153 6.69 3.56 -13.94
C SER A 153 5.52 4.48 -14.27
N LEU A 154 5.35 5.58 -13.50
CA LEU A 154 4.22 6.49 -13.65
C LEU A 154 4.55 7.73 -14.50
N SER A 155 3.57 8.18 -15.28
CA SER A 155 3.60 9.50 -15.92
C SER A 155 3.43 10.62 -14.89
N SER A 156 3.82 11.86 -15.24
CA SER A 156 3.68 13.01 -14.34
C SER A 156 2.25 13.22 -13.83
N ARG A 157 1.24 12.99 -14.68
CA ARG A 157 -0.17 13.08 -14.30
C ARG A 157 -0.57 12.02 -13.27
N GLU A 158 -0.08 10.79 -13.42
CA GLU A 158 -0.32 9.69 -12.48
C GLU A 158 0.40 9.91 -11.15
N ILE A 159 1.61 10.49 -11.17
CA ILE A 159 2.33 10.90 -9.95
C ILE A 159 1.53 11.95 -9.17
N GLU A 160 0.99 12.97 -9.83
CA GLU A 160 0.16 13.98 -9.19
C GLU A 160 -1.11 13.37 -8.57
N GLN A 161 -1.71 12.38 -9.22
CA GLN A 161 -2.85 11.65 -8.70
C GLN A 161 -2.48 10.84 -7.46
N LEU A 162 -1.36 10.10 -7.52
CA LEU A 162 -0.81 9.36 -6.37
C LEU A 162 -0.55 10.30 -5.19
N PHE A 163 0.06 11.45 -5.42
CA PHE A 163 0.35 12.42 -4.36
C PHE A 163 -0.92 12.99 -3.72
N ARG A 164 -1.98 13.20 -4.50
CA ARG A 164 -3.29 13.59 -3.94
C ARG A 164 -3.85 12.52 -3.02
N VAL A 165 -3.77 11.25 -3.42
CA VAL A 165 -4.20 10.11 -2.61
C VAL A 165 -3.39 10.02 -1.31
N ILE A 166 -2.06 10.14 -1.38
CA ILE A 166 -1.20 10.10 -0.18
C ILE A 166 -1.53 11.25 0.77
N ARG A 167 -1.72 12.48 0.26
CA ARG A 167 -2.12 13.63 1.10
C ARG A 167 -3.50 13.42 1.73
N GLN A 168 -4.43 12.80 1.02
CA GLN A 168 -5.75 12.44 1.58
C GLN A 168 -5.59 11.44 2.73
N LEU A 169 -4.83 10.35 2.53
CA LEU A 169 -4.57 9.33 3.56
C LEU A 169 -3.87 9.91 4.79
N ARG A 170 -2.89 10.81 4.57
CA ARG A 170 -2.27 11.60 5.65
C ARG A 170 -3.33 12.40 6.42
N GLY A 171 -4.23 13.10 5.72
CA GLY A 171 -5.32 13.86 6.33
C GLY A 171 -6.33 13.00 7.11
N GLU A 172 -6.46 11.73 6.74
CA GLU A 172 -7.26 10.72 7.46
C GLU A 172 -6.52 10.15 8.71
N GLY A 173 -5.33 10.68 9.03
CA GLY A 173 -4.54 10.26 10.19
C GLY A 173 -3.72 8.99 9.98
N LYS A 174 -3.58 8.50 8.75
CA LYS A 174 -2.72 7.34 8.47
C LYS A 174 -1.24 7.72 8.61
N VAL A 175 -0.42 6.76 9.03
CA VAL A 175 1.05 6.85 8.98
C VAL A 175 1.50 6.40 7.61
N ILE A 176 2.24 7.24 6.89
CA ILE A 176 2.77 6.91 5.57
C ILE A 176 4.28 6.75 5.65
N LEU A 177 4.79 5.63 5.16
CA LEU A 177 6.22 5.43 4.88
C LEU A 177 6.41 5.52 3.37
N TYR A 178 7.21 6.47 2.92
CA TYR A 178 7.43 6.70 1.49
C TYR A 178 8.90 6.43 1.14
N VAL A 179 9.13 5.35 0.40
CA VAL A 179 10.46 4.98 -0.09
C VAL A 179 10.63 5.56 -1.49
N SER A 180 11.60 6.44 -1.65
CA SER A 180 12.00 6.97 -2.95
C SER A 180 13.48 7.38 -2.91
N HIS A 181 14.14 7.35 -4.06
CA HIS A 181 15.45 7.93 -4.28
C HIS A 181 15.36 9.30 -5.00
N ARG A 182 14.16 9.75 -5.32
CA ARG A 182 13.87 11.02 -6.02
C ARG A 182 13.63 12.13 -5.01
N MET A 183 14.57 13.06 -4.93
CA MET A 183 14.52 14.17 -3.95
C MET A 183 13.32 15.10 -4.17
N ASP A 184 12.95 15.34 -5.44
CA ASP A 184 11.80 16.16 -5.80
C ASP A 184 10.48 15.61 -5.21
N GLU A 185 10.30 14.31 -5.18
CA GLU A 185 9.14 13.66 -4.55
C GLU A 185 9.14 13.81 -3.03
N ILE A 186 10.31 13.60 -2.42
CA ILE A 186 10.47 13.71 -0.96
C ILE A 186 10.13 15.12 -0.50
N PHE A 187 10.68 16.15 -1.15
CA PHE A 187 10.38 17.54 -0.79
C PHE A 187 8.93 17.96 -1.07
N ALA A 188 8.27 17.32 -2.05
CA ALA A 188 6.87 17.63 -2.37
C ALA A 188 5.86 16.97 -1.42
N LEU A 189 6.24 15.86 -0.77
CA LEU A 189 5.29 14.96 -0.11
C LEU A 189 5.57 14.73 1.37
N CYS A 190 6.83 14.63 1.79
CA CYS A 190 7.22 14.19 3.13
C CYS A 190 7.35 15.38 4.12
N ASP A 191 7.15 15.04 5.40
CA ASP A 191 7.28 15.99 6.53
C ASP A 191 8.71 16.13 7.03
#